data_cba0ecfed54e35cfc422133b331aa72a
#
_entry.id   cba0ecfed54e35cfc422133b331aa72a
#
_cell.length_a   1.000
_cell.length_b   1.000
_cell.length_c   1.000
_cell.angle_alpha   90.00
_cell.angle_beta   90.00
_cell.angle_gamma   90.00
#
_symmetry.space_group_name_H-M   'P 1'
#
loop_
_entity.id
_entity.type
_entity.pdbx_description
1 polymer ?
#
loop_
_entity_poly.entity_id
_entity_poly.type
_entity_poly.pdbx_seq_one_letter_code
_entity_poly.pdbx_strand_id
1 'polypeptide(L)'
;MKQIVFISRRLSVALPALALFAGLSALAAPATAEVSLSIQDRDVTRMISLGGSCNRCELSGRNLAGATFTGATFTSATLVGADLRGAELVGSNFSGSDFSRANMAGAELVGSNFTGAAFRDANINGAEAQGAVFSRADLSRANLSGAELMGANMNGAVLTGANLSGAELFGTTLANVSARGASFANAELNAANMAGGDFGAANLSSAQLDGARLSQASFGRAVFTDASLRRTDIRGADLSGARGLTQTQISQACGDSSTRLPRGLSVRSCGSRGMVRMPSPPAPPAPPAAPSPRRDIASADRH
;
A
#
# COMPACT_ATOMS: atom_id res chain seq x y z
N MET A 1 -19.99 -20.09 -5.10
CA MET A 1 -19.64 -18.72 -4.67
C MET A 1 -20.71 -18.23 -3.70
N LYS A 2 -20.47 -18.32 -2.39
CA LYS A 2 -21.38 -17.74 -1.40
C LYS A 2 -20.88 -16.33 -1.10
N GLN A 3 -21.61 -15.31 -1.56
CA GLN A 3 -21.41 -13.96 -1.11
C GLN A 3 -21.83 -13.87 0.35
N ILE A 4 -20.89 -13.59 1.22
CA ILE A 4 -21.19 -13.26 2.61
C ILE A 4 -21.46 -11.76 2.64
N VAL A 5 -22.73 -11.40 2.54
CA VAL A 5 -23.19 -10.02 2.67
C VAL A 5 -23.35 -9.74 4.15
N PHE A 6 -22.42 -8.95 4.72
CA PHE A 6 -22.63 -8.37 6.05
C PHE A 6 -23.71 -7.30 5.94
N ILE A 7 -24.94 -7.72 6.07
CA ILE A 7 -26.04 -6.80 6.22
C ILE A 7 -26.15 -6.53 7.73
N SER A 8 -25.78 -5.34 8.17
CA SER A 8 -26.25 -4.81 9.44
C SER A 8 -27.77 -4.61 9.33
N ARG A 9 -28.52 -5.70 9.39
CA ARG A 9 -29.97 -5.63 9.54
C ARG A 9 -30.26 -5.42 11.02
N ARG A 10 -30.72 -4.23 11.35
CA ARG A 10 -31.46 -4.00 12.59
C ARG A 10 -32.75 -4.82 12.51
N LEU A 11 -32.78 -5.97 13.14
CA LEU A 11 -34.00 -6.73 13.34
C LEU A 11 -34.70 -6.16 14.58
N SER A 12 -35.70 -5.32 14.34
CA SER A 12 -36.62 -4.92 15.40
C SER A 12 -37.65 -6.03 15.59
N VAL A 13 -37.50 -6.84 16.61
CA VAL A 13 -38.51 -7.82 17.00
C VAL A 13 -39.40 -7.16 18.05
N ALA A 14 -40.62 -6.78 17.64
CA ALA A 14 -41.66 -6.35 18.56
C ALA A 14 -42.31 -7.58 19.19
N LEU A 15 -42.13 -7.78 20.50
CA LEU A 15 -42.87 -8.75 21.29
C LEU A 15 -44.20 -8.10 21.75
N PRO A 16 -45.37 -8.70 21.52
CA PRO A 16 -46.60 -8.16 22.06
C PRO A 16 -46.66 -8.40 23.56
N ALA A 17 -46.79 -7.30 24.32
CA ALA A 17 -47.06 -7.35 25.75
C ALA A 17 -48.52 -7.72 25.95
N LEU A 18 -48.80 -8.87 26.60
CA LEU A 18 -50.12 -9.19 27.14
C LEU A 18 -50.31 -8.35 28.43
N ALA A 19 -51.12 -7.31 28.34
CA ALA A 19 -51.51 -6.53 29.47
C ALA A 19 -52.83 -7.03 30.03
N LEU A 20 -52.87 -7.43 31.28
CA LEU A 20 -54.07 -7.61 32.07
C LEU A 20 -54.03 -6.70 33.31
N PHE A 21 -54.97 -5.77 33.34
CA PHE A 21 -55.61 -4.99 34.45
C PHE A 21 -54.91 -3.85 35.19
N ALA A 22 -55.52 -2.74 34.95
CA ALA A 22 -55.97 -1.65 35.87
C ALA A 22 -54.93 -0.60 36.35
N GLY A 23 -55.10 0.59 35.83
CA GLY A 23 -54.99 1.82 36.60
C GLY A 23 -53.76 2.67 36.39
N LEU A 24 -53.96 3.81 35.81
CA LEU A 24 -53.12 5.03 35.74
C LEU A 24 -52.07 5.12 34.64
N SER A 25 -52.35 5.99 33.72
CA SER A 25 -51.58 6.51 32.63
C SER A 25 -50.14 6.88 32.92
N ALA A 26 -49.23 6.11 32.36
CA ALA A 26 -47.93 6.59 31.88
C ALA A 26 -47.62 5.85 30.59
N LEU A 27 -47.63 6.55 29.47
CA LEU A 27 -47.15 6.07 28.18
C LEU A 27 -45.65 5.77 28.28
N ALA A 28 -45.34 4.58 28.71
CA ALA A 28 -43.98 4.04 28.56
C ALA A 28 -43.83 3.61 27.10
N ALA A 29 -43.01 4.33 26.34
CA ALA A 29 -42.56 3.89 25.03
C ALA A 29 -41.92 2.51 25.16
N PRO A 30 -42.18 1.57 24.23
CA PRO A 30 -41.55 0.27 24.27
C PRO A 30 -40.04 0.47 24.11
N ALA A 31 -39.27 0.01 25.11
CA ALA A 31 -37.85 -0.10 25.01
C ALA A 31 -37.53 -1.14 23.91
N THR A 32 -37.16 -0.70 22.74
CA THR A 32 -36.57 -1.58 21.72
C THR A 32 -35.21 -2.03 22.22
N ALA A 33 -35.13 -3.26 22.73
CA ALA A 33 -33.85 -3.89 23.02
C ALA A 33 -33.14 -4.10 21.68
N GLU A 34 -32.16 -3.25 21.36
CA GLU A 34 -31.24 -3.50 20.26
C GLU A 34 -30.34 -4.65 20.66
N VAL A 35 -30.58 -5.83 20.08
CA VAL A 35 -29.64 -6.97 20.20
C VAL A 35 -28.49 -6.65 19.27
N SER A 36 -27.42 -6.06 19.78
CA SER A 36 -26.15 -5.94 19.06
C SER A 36 -25.45 -7.32 19.10
N LEU A 37 -25.53 -8.06 18.03
CA LEU A 37 -24.67 -9.23 17.82
C LEU A 37 -23.25 -8.74 17.62
N SER A 38 -22.44 -8.75 18.70
CA SER A 38 -21.01 -8.55 18.58
C SER A 38 -20.40 -9.83 18.00
N ILE A 39 -20.06 -9.81 16.72
CA ILE A 39 -19.21 -10.84 16.13
C ILE A 39 -17.84 -10.72 16.80
N GLN A 40 -17.40 -11.78 17.48
CA GLN A 40 -16.10 -11.79 18.12
C GLN A 40 -14.99 -11.83 17.06
N ASP A 41 -13.83 -11.22 17.33
CA ASP A 41 -12.72 -11.14 16.36
C ASP A 41 -12.28 -12.52 15.84
N ARG A 42 -12.42 -13.55 16.65
CA ARG A 42 -12.15 -14.95 16.27
C ARG A 42 -13.06 -15.47 15.16
N ASP A 43 -14.31 -15.05 15.15
CA ASP A 43 -15.29 -15.47 14.12
C ASP A 43 -15.00 -14.79 12.79
N VAL A 44 -14.57 -13.54 12.83
CA VAL A 44 -14.13 -12.80 11.63
C VAL A 44 -12.91 -13.48 11.02
N THR A 45 -11.88 -13.75 11.80
CA THR A 45 -10.65 -14.43 11.35
C THR A 45 -10.96 -15.80 10.74
N ARG A 46 -11.82 -16.58 11.36
CA ARG A 46 -12.21 -17.92 10.86
C ARG A 46 -13.01 -17.86 9.56
N MET A 47 -13.88 -16.87 9.40
CA MET A 47 -14.67 -16.69 8.16
C MET A 47 -13.77 -16.24 7.00
N ILE A 48 -12.77 -15.43 7.27
CA ILE A 48 -11.83 -14.90 6.28
C ILE A 48 -10.89 -16.01 5.79
N SER A 49 -10.36 -16.84 6.67
CA SER A 49 -9.44 -17.96 6.37
C SER A 49 -10.02 -18.98 5.38
N LEU A 50 -11.30 -18.91 5.08
CA LEU A 50 -11.99 -19.78 4.10
C LEU A 50 -12.02 -19.17 2.68
N GLY A 51 -11.22 -18.15 2.38
CA GLY A 51 -11.18 -17.50 1.06
C GLY A 51 -12.42 -16.66 0.77
N GLY A 52 -13.04 -16.09 1.80
CA GLY A 52 -14.24 -15.27 1.69
C GLY A 52 -14.01 -13.95 0.96
N SER A 53 -15.05 -13.45 0.30
CA SER A 53 -15.08 -12.09 -0.21
C SER A 53 -15.99 -11.24 0.66
N CYS A 54 -15.54 -10.02 0.94
CA CYS A 54 -16.33 -9.09 1.72
C CYS A 54 -16.15 -7.66 1.15
N ASN A 55 -17.10 -7.26 0.32
CA ASN A 55 -17.13 -5.91 -0.22
C ASN A 55 -17.79 -4.96 0.78
N ARG A 56 -17.13 -3.80 1.03
CA ARG A 56 -17.61 -2.77 1.97
C ARG A 56 -17.79 -3.26 3.41
N CYS A 57 -16.94 -4.21 3.84
CA CYS A 57 -16.97 -4.67 5.23
C CYS A 57 -16.49 -3.60 6.18
N GLU A 58 -17.08 -3.58 7.37
CA GLU A 58 -16.63 -2.77 8.48
C GLU A 58 -15.79 -3.63 9.44
N LEU A 59 -14.47 -3.41 9.40
CA LEU A 59 -13.48 -4.11 10.20
C LEU A 59 -12.62 -3.15 11.05
N SER A 60 -13.09 -1.90 11.21
CA SER A 60 -12.35 -0.88 11.96
C SER A 60 -12.10 -1.30 13.41
N GLY A 61 -10.88 -1.06 13.88
CA GLY A 61 -10.45 -1.38 15.24
C GLY A 61 -10.41 -2.87 15.58
N ARG A 62 -10.64 -3.78 14.63
CA ARG A 62 -10.61 -5.23 14.87
C ARG A 62 -9.18 -5.73 15.10
N ASN A 63 -9.06 -6.73 15.96
CA ASN A 63 -7.82 -7.48 16.11
C ASN A 63 -7.80 -8.60 15.05
N LEU A 64 -7.00 -8.38 14.00
CA LEU A 64 -6.80 -9.29 12.87
C LEU A 64 -5.32 -9.70 12.77
N ALA A 65 -4.57 -9.60 13.88
CA ALA A 65 -3.16 -9.97 13.92
C ALA A 65 -2.98 -11.45 13.54
N GLY A 66 -2.07 -11.72 12.60
CA GLY A 66 -1.82 -13.05 12.04
C GLY A 66 -3.00 -13.65 11.26
N ALA A 67 -4.02 -12.86 10.89
CA ALA A 67 -5.13 -13.36 10.10
C ALA A 67 -4.70 -13.61 8.64
N THR A 68 -5.22 -14.70 8.05
CA THR A 68 -4.91 -15.08 6.67
C THR A 68 -6.01 -14.63 5.73
N PHE A 69 -5.68 -13.68 4.83
CA PHE A 69 -6.54 -13.15 3.77
C PHE A 69 -6.08 -13.58 2.36
N THR A 70 -5.22 -14.56 2.26
CA THR A 70 -4.60 -14.98 1.01
C THR A 70 -5.62 -15.20 -0.10
N GLY A 71 -5.49 -14.47 -1.22
CA GLY A 71 -6.41 -14.52 -2.37
C GLY A 71 -7.82 -13.98 -2.10
N ALA A 72 -8.06 -13.36 -0.96
CA ALA A 72 -9.37 -12.82 -0.58
C ALA A 72 -9.69 -11.51 -1.33
N THR A 73 -10.98 -11.18 -1.43
CA THR A 73 -11.45 -9.93 -2.06
C THR A 73 -12.21 -9.08 -1.05
N PHE A 74 -11.67 -7.91 -0.72
CA PHE A 74 -12.18 -6.95 0.27
C PHE A 74 -12.25 -5.54 -0.31
N THR A 75 -12.91 -5.37 -1.45
CA THR A 75 -12.97 -4.07 -2.11
C THR A 75 -13.79 -3.07 -1.31
N SER A 76 -13.26 -1.85 -1.18
CA SER A 76 -13.90 -0.75 -0.44
C SER A 76 -14.24 -1.10 1.03
N ALA A 77 -13.51 -2.02 1.64
CA ALA A 77 -13.67 -2.36 3.05
C ALA A 77 -13.05 -1.28 3.94
N THR A 78 -13.54 -1.15 5.17
CA THR A 78 -13.04 -0.21 6.17
C THR A 78 -12.28 -0.98 7.26
N LEU A 79 -10.97 -0.72 7.38
CA LEU A 79 -10.07 -1.33 8.35
C LEU A 79 -9.34 -0.26 9.18
N VAL A 80 -10.01 0.86 9.41
CA VAL A 80 -9.44 2.01 10.12
C VAL A 80 -9.03 1.61 11.54
N GLY A 81 -7.74 1.78 11.86
CA GLY A 81 -7.19 1.43 13.17
C GLY A 81 -7.21 -0.07 13.49
N ALA A 82 -7.43 -0.96 12.50
CA ALA A 82 -7.36 -2.39 12.71
C ALA A 82 -5.92 -2.84 13.03
N ASP A 83 -5.78 -3.89 13.84
CA ASP A 83 -4.51 -4.55 14.11
C ASP A 83 -4.33 -5.74 13.15
N LEU A 84 -3.45 -5.56 12.17
CA LEU A 84 -3.13 -6.53 11.11
C LEU A 84 -1.65 -6.97 11.20
N ARG A 85 -1.01 -6.87 12.36
CA ARG A 85 0.40 -7.27 12.53
C ARG A 85 0.61 -8.72 12.14
N GLY A 86 1.59 -8.96 11.26
CA GLY A 86 1.89 -10.30 10.74
C GLY A 86 0.72 -10.97 10.01
N ALA A 87 -0.28 -10.23 9.56
CA ALA A 87 -1.37 -10.78 8.76
C ALA A 87 -0.89 -11.13 7.35
N GLU A 88 -1.41 -12.21 6.77
CA GLU A 88 -1.10 -12.71 5.44
C GLU A 88 -2.16 -12.22 4.45
N LEU A 89 -1.81 -11.24 3.61
CA LEU A 89 -2.69 -10.68 2.59
C LEU A 89 -2.24 -11.05 1.16
N VAL A 90 -1.42 -12.08 1.01
CA VAL A 90 -0.80 -12.47 -0.27
C VAL A 90 -1.83 -12.64 -1.39
N GLY A 91 -1.62 -11.95 -2.53
CA GLY A 91 -2.49 -12.02 -3.71
C GLY A 91 -3.92 -11.54 -3.50
N SER A 92 -4.22 -10.86 -2.41
CA SER A 92 -5.57 -10.39 -2.08
C SER A 92 -5.91 -9.07 -2.77
N ASN A 93 -7.20 -8.76 -2.88
CA ASN A 93 -7.71 -7.53 -3.48
C ASN A 93 -8.39 -6.64 -2.44
N PHE A 94 -7.72 -5.55 -2.07
CA PHE A 94 -8.19 -4.52 -1.16
C PHE A 94 -8.34 -3.16 -1.87
N SER A 95 -8.65 -3.16 -3.17
CA SER A 95 -8.79 -1.90 -3.91
C SER A 95 -9.87 -1.00 -3.30
N GLY A 96 -9.52 0.30 -3.14
CA GLY A 96 -10.38 1.31 -2.56
C GLY A 96 -10.69 1.16 -1.06
N SER A 97 -10.00 0.27 -0.35
CA SER A 97 -10.23 0.05 1.09
C SER A 97 -9.52 1.09 1.94
N ASP A 98 -10.00 1.30 3.17
CA ASP A 98 -9.45 2.27 4.10
C ASP A 98 -8.70 1.56 5.25
N PHE A 99 -7.37 1.64 5.23
CA PHE A 99 -6.43 1.18 6.25
C PHE A 99 -5.86 2.34 7.08
N SER A 100 -6.52 3.49 7.10
CA SER A 100 -6.01 4.64 7.84
C SER A 100 -5.77 4.27 9.31
N ARG A 101 -4.56 4.57 9.81
CA ARG A 101 -4.13 4.24 11.18
C ARG A 101 -4.11 2.75 11.51
N ALA A 102 -4.24 1.85 10.53
CA ALA A 102 -4.08 0.42 10.76
C ALA A 102 -2.63 0.08 11.13
N ASN A 103 -2.46 -0.96 11.93
CA ASN A 103 -1.14 -1.49 12.25
C ASN A 103 -0.91 -2.78 11.45
N MET A 104 -0.07 -2.69 10.42
CA MET A 104 0.28 -3.77 9.50
C MET A 104 1.78 -4.12 9.59
N ALA A 105 2.41 -3.87 10.74
CA ALA A 105 3.82 -4.16 10.93
C ALA A 105 4.11 -5.65 10.67
N GLY A 106 5.10 -5.93 9.81
CA GLY A 106 5.48 -7.30 9.43
C GLY A 106 4.39 -8.08 8.69
N ALA A 107 3.38 -7.42 8.10
CA ALA A 107 2.36 -8.12 7.32
C ALA A 107 2.89 -8.56 5.95
N GLU A 108 2.40 -9.70 5.44
CA GLU A 108 2.73 -10.24 4.12
C GLU A 108 1.73 -9.72 3.08
N LEU A 109 2.18 -8.82 2.20
CA LEU A 109 1.36 -8.13 1.20
C LEU A 109 1.73 -8.50 -0.24
N VAL A 110 2.53 -9.57 -0.42
CA VAL A 110 3.10 -9.94 -1.73
C VAL A 110 2.02 -10.07 -2.79
N GLY A 111 2.19 -9.35 -3.92
CA GLY A 111 1.28 -9.39 -5.06
C GLY A 111 -0.14 -8.88 -4.81
N SER A 112 -0.41 -8.26 -3.67
CA SER A 112 -1.75 -7.76 -3.32
C SER A 112 -2.09 -6.46 -4.04
N ASN A 113 -3.38 -6.25 -4.27
CA ASN A 113 -3.90 -5.06 -4.93
C ASN A 113 -4.53 -4.08 -3.93
N PHE A 114 -3.87 -2.95 -3.74
CA PHE A 114 -4.32 -1.81 -2.93
C PHE A 114 -4.58 -0.56 -3.78
N THR A 115 -4.96 -0.74 -5.04
CA THR A 115 -5.24 0.40 -5.94
C THR A 115 -6.26 1.35 -5.32
N GLY A 116 -5.87 2.63 -5.15
CA GLY A 116 -6.74 3.67 -4.59
C GLY A 116 -7.10 3.48 -3.11
N ALA A 117 -6.43 2.57 -2.39
CA ALA A 117 -6.66 2.39 -0.96
C ALA A 117 -6.06 3.55 -0.13
N ALA A 118 -6.62 3.81 1.04
CA ALA A 118 -6.11 4.79 1.98
C ALA A 118 -5.29 4.12 3.09
N PHE A 119 -4.06 4.62 3.32
CA PHE A 119 -3.13 4.18 4.36
C PHE A 119 -2.62 5.35 5.19
N ARG A 120 -3.44 6.40 5.34
CA ARG A 120 -3.01 7.58 6.10
C ARG A 120 -2.64 7.21 7.53
N ASP A 121 -1.43 7.63 7.95
CA ASP A 121 -0.91 7.35 9.29
C ASP A 121 -0.84 5.84 9.64
N ALA A 122 -0.90 4.94 8.65
CA ALA A 122 -0.79 3.50 8.87
C ALA A 122 0.65 3.10 9.20
N ASN A 123 0.81 2.04 9.99
CA ASN A 123 2.10 1.43 10.27
C ASN A 123 2.28 0.17 9.42
N ILE A 124 3.16 0.25 8.41
CA ILE A 124 3.48 -0.83 7.46
C ILE A 124 4.97 -1.18 7.58
N ASN A 125 5.57 -0.89 8.73
CA ASN A 125 6.99 -1.13 9.00
C ASN A 125 7.35 -2.60 8.83
N GLY A 126 8.43 -2.88 8.09
CA GLY A 126 8.92 -4.23 7.86
C GLY A 126 7.95 -5.17 7.15
N ALA A 127 6.91 -4.65 6.48
CA ALA A 127 6.00 -5.48 5.72
C ALA A 127 6.63 -5.99 4.42
N GLU A 128 6.27 -7.19 4.00
CA GLU A 128 6.69 -7.82 2.75
C GLU A 128 5.67 -7.50 1.65
N ALA A 129 6.01 -6.58 0.74
CA ALA A 129 5.08 -6.05 -0.27
C ALA A 129 5.65 -6.14 -1.70
N GLN A 130 6.47 -7.16 -1.96
CA GLN A 130 7.05 -7.37 -3.28
C GLN A 130 5.95 -7.53 -4.33
N GLY A 131 6.06 -6.76 -5.41
CA GLY A 131 5.09 -6.76 -6.51
C GLY A 131 3.68 -6.29 -6.15
N ALA A 132 3.46 -5.78 -4.95
CA ALA A 132 2.16 -5.24 -4.56
C ALA A 132 1.79 -3.98 -5.36
N VAL A 133 0.49 -3.74 -5.55
CA VAL A 133 -0.04 -2.63 -6.33
C VAL A 133 -0.64 -1.57 -5.41
N PHE A 134 0.05 -0.44 -5.26
CA PHE A 134 -0.38 0.74 -4.52
C PHE A 134 -0.69 1.92 -5.46
N SER A 135 -1.05 1.64 -6.72
CA SER A 135 -1.35 2.72 -7.69
C SER A 135 -2.45 3.63 -7.16
N ARG A 136 -2.15 4.95 -7.13
CA ARG A 136 -3.06 5.98 -6.61
C ARG A 136 -3.50 5.78 -5.15
N ALA A 137 -2.81 4.97 -4.38
CA ALA A 137 -3.06 4.84 -2.94
C ALA A 137 -2.60 6.11 -2.18
N ASP A 138 -3.27 6.42 -1.09
CA ASP A 138 -2.89 7.50 -0.18
C ASP A 138 -2.11 6.95 1.02
N LEU A 139 -0.79 7.03 0.94
CA LEU A 139 0.17 6.62 1.95
C LEU A 139 0.71 7.82 2.75
N SER A 140 -0.04 8.92 2.79
CA SER A 140 0.38 10.13 3.51
C SER A 140 0.69 9.82 4.97
N ARG A 141 1.89 10.22 5.43
CA ARG A 141 2.41 10.00 6.78
C ARG A 141 2.46 8.53 7.24
N ALA A 142 2.30 7.57 6.33
CA ALA A 142 2.47 6.16 6.65
C ALA A 142 3.93 5.83 6.99
N ASN A 143 4.12 4.86 7.88
CA ASN A 143 5.43 4.33 8.21
C ASN A 143 5.69 3.04 7.43
N LEU A 144 6.55 3.12 6.42
CA LEU A 144 7.02 2.00 5.58
C LEU A 144 8.51 1.72 5.82
N SER A 145 9.07 2.11 6.98
CA SER A 145 10.49 1.91 7.25
C SER A 145 10.85 0.42 7.22
N GLY A 146 11.92 0.09 6.49
CA GLY A 146 12.37 -1.29 6.31
C GLY A 146 11.39 -2.21 5.58
N ALA A 147 10.37 -1.67 4.91
CA ALA A 147 9.45 -2.49 4.12
C ALA A 147 10.10 -2.98 2.82
N GLU A 148 9.78 -4.21 2.41
CA GLU A 148 10.26 -4.84 1.19
C GLU A 148 9.29 -4.58 0.04
N LEU A 149 9.60 -3.58 -0.80
CA LEU A 149 8.73 -3.06 -1.86
C LEU A 149 9.29 -3.36 -3.27
N MET A 150 10.19 -4.35 -3.40
CA MET A 150 10.80 -4.66 -4.68
C MET A 150 9.75 -4.91 -5.76
N GLY A 151 9.88 -4.19 -6.89
CA GLY A 151 8.96 -4.31 -8.03
C GLY A 151 7.53 -3.85 -7.76
N ALA A 152 7.23 -3.27 -6.60
CA ALA A 152 5.90 -2.75 -6.30
C ALA A 152 5.51 -1.60 -7.25
N ASN A 153 4.21 -1.46 -7.50
CA ASN A 153 3.67 -0.40 -8.35
C ASN A 153 2.99 0.67 -7.49
N MET A 154 3.65 1.81 -7.32
CA MET A 154 3.14 2.97 -6.58
C MET A 154 2.83 4.17 -7.50
N ASN A 155 2.58 3.91 -8.81
CA ASN A 155 2.32 4.99 -9.77
C ASN A 155 1.18 5.92 -9.31
N GLY A 156 1.47 7.21 -9.23
CA GLY A 156 0.51 8.24 -8.83
C GLY A 156 0.08 8.18 -7.35
N ALA A 157 0.78 7.40 -6.51
CA ALA A 157 0.49 7.35 -5.07
C ALA A 157 0.86 8.67 -4.36
N VAL A 158 0.21 8.92 -3.23
CA VAL A 158 0.50 10.05 -2.34
C VAL A 158 1.34 9.55 -1.17
N LEU A 159 2.60 10.00 -1.10
CA LEU A 159 3.60 9.63 -0.09
C LEU A 159 4.01 10.83 0.77
N THR A 160 3.18 11.89 0.79
CA THR A 160 3.52 13.13 1.50
C THR A 160 3.82 12.86 2.98
N GLY A 161 5.05 13.17 3.41
CA GLY A 161 5.50 12.94 4.78
C GLY A 161 5.62 11.47 5.19
N ALA A 162 5.54 10.52 4.28
CA ALA A 162 5.73 9.10 4.56
C ALA A 162 7.19 8.79 4.95
N ASN A 163 7.38 7.76 5.77
CA ASN A 163 8.69 7.26 6.16
C ASN A 163 8.99 5.94 5.44
N LEU A 164 9.89 5.99 4.46
CA LEU A 164 10.43 4.84 3.72
C LEU A 164 11.92 4.63 4.02
N SER A 165 12.40 5.05 5.20
CA SER A 165 13.80 4.91 5.56
C SER A 165 14.21 3.45 5.62
N GLY A 166 15.31 3.09 4.94
CA GLY A 166 15.80 1.73 4.85
C GLY A 166 14.88 0.76 4.09
N ALA A 167 13.87 1.25 3.38
CA ALA A 167 12.99 0.39 2.57
C ALA A 167 13.72 -0.14 1.31
N GLU A 168 13.39 -1.36 0.90
CA GLU A 168 13.89 -2.01 -0.31
C GLU A 168 12.96 -1.70 -1.49
N LEU A 169 13.36 -0.77 -2.34
CA LEU A 169 12.58 -0.22 -3.45
C LEU A 169 13.18 -0.56 -4.82
N PHE A 170 13.97 -1.65 -4.92
CA PHE A 170 14.58 -2.06 -6.18
C PHE A 170 13.51 -2.25 -7.27
N GLY A 171 13.67 -1.55 -8.40
CA GLY A 171 12.77 -1.66 -9.54
C GLY A 171 11.34 -1.18 -9.29
N THR A 172 11.06 -0.55 -8.18
CA THR A 172 9.73 -0.02 -7.82
C THR A 172 9.31 1.09 -8.79
N THR A 173 8.02 1.13 -9.14
CA THR A 173 7.44 2.23 -9.90
C THR A 173 6.91 3.32 -8.96
N LEU A 174 7.65 4.43 -8.87
CA LEU A 174 7.31 5.65 -8.14
C LEU A 174 7.03 6.81 -9.12
N ALA A 175 6.54 6.50 -10.33
CA ALA A 175 6.24 7.54 -11.32
C ALA A 175 5.04 8.37 -10.89
N ASN A 176 5.12 9.69 -11.14
CA ASN A 176 4.05 10.65 -10.86
C ASN A 176 3.57 10.69 -9.38
N VAL A 177 4.38 10.23 -8.43
CA VAL A 177 4.03 10.27 -7.01
C VAL A 177 4.10 11.68 -6.44
N SER A 178 3.32 11.95 -5.39
CA SER A 178 3.51 13.11 -4.53
C SER A 178 4.21 12.67 -3.24
N ALA A 179 5.54 12.88 -3.17
CA ALA A 179 6.39 12.43 -2.07
C ALA A 179 7.05 13.60 -1.31
N ARG A 180 6.34 14.74 -1.23
CA ARG A 180 6.86 15.93 -0.54
C ARG A 180 7.14 15.63 0.94
N GLY A 181 8.37 15.94 1.37
CA GLY A 181 8.79 15.72 2.75
C GLY A 181 8.89 14.26 3.19
N ALA A 182 8.78 13.31 2.28
CA ALA A 182 8.97 11.90 2.58
C ALA A 182 10.43 11.59 2.91
N SER A 183 10.66 10.58 3.75
CA SER A 183 12.00 10.08 4.06
C SER A 183 12.28 8.81 3.26
N PHE A 184 13.34 8.86 2.46
CA PHE A 184 13.97 7.73 1.76
C PHE A 184 15.42 7.54 2.24
N ALA A 185 15.73 7.98 3.47
CA ALA A 185 17.08 7.86 4.01
C ALA A 185 17.51 6.38 4.06
N ASN A 186 18.70 6.08 3.53
CA ASN A 186 19.23 4.70 3.41
C ASN A 186 18.36 3.73 2.60
N ALA A 187 17.39 4.21 1.82
CA ALA A 187 16.53 3.35 1.00
C ALA A 187 17.27 2.82 -0.24
N GLU A 188 16.92 1.61 -0.68
CA GLU A 188 17.46 0.97 -1.88
C GLU A 188 16.57 1.23 -3.09
N LEU A 189 16.79 2.35 -3.78
CA LEU A 189 16.04 2.80 -4.95
C LEU A 189 16.69 2.41 -6.29
N ASN A 190 17.59 1.42 -6.29
CA ASN A 190 18.26 1.00 -7.50
C ASN A 190 17.26 0.57 -8.58
N ALA A 191 17.46 1.05 -9.82
CA ALA A 191 16.57 0.82 -10.94
C ALA A 191 15.10 1.29 -10.74
N ALA A 192 14.78 2.02 -9.68
CA ALA A 192 13.44 2.55 -9.46
C ALA A 192 13.03 3.58 -10.53
N ASN A 193 11.76 3.60 -10.88
CA ASN A 193 11.20 4.61 -11.78
C ASN A 193 10.51 5.71 -10.97
N MET A 194 11.17 6.86 -10.84
CA MET A 194 10.70 8.04 -10.10
C MET A 194 10.27 9.17 -11.05
N ALA A 195 10.10 8.88 -12.35
CA ALA A 195 9.84 9.90 -13.37
C ALA A 195 8.58 10.71 -13.07
N GLY A 196 8.66 12.04 -13.28
CA GLY A 196 7.54 12.97 -13.15
C GLY A 196 7.02 13.17 -11.71
N GLY A 197 7.64 12.56 -10.70
CA GLY A 197 7.21 12.67 -9.30
C GLY A 197 7.63 13.99 -8.63
N ASP A 198 6.90 14.39 -7.60
CA ASP A 198 7.25 15.53 -6.73
C ASP A 198 7.88 15.02 -5.41
N PHE A 199 9.19 15.14 -5.32
CA PHE A 199 10.02 14.80 -4.15
C PHE A 199 10.50 16.06 -3.41
N GLY A 200 9.75 17.13 -3.47
CA GLY A 200 10.11 18.39 -2.81
C GLY A 200 10.35 18.20 -1.32
N ALA A 201 11.49 18.67 -0.81
CA ALA A 201 11.93 18.51 0.58
C ALA A 201 12.06 17.04 1.08
N ALA A 202 12.06 16.05 0.18
CA ALA A 202 12.31 14.66 0.55
C ALA A 202 13.74 14.46 1.05
N ASN A 203 13.91 13.51 1.97
CA ASN A 203 15.23 13.11 2.46
C ASN A 203 15.69 11.84 1.72
N LEU A 204 16.70 11.98 0.86
CA LEU A 204 17.34 10.91 0.11
C LEU A 204 18.79 10.68 0.59
N SER A 205 19.13 11.08 1.84
CA SER A 205 20.46 10.90 2.37
C SER A 205 20.84 9.42 2.39
N SER A 206 22.05 9.10 1.90
CA SER A 206 22.57 7.73 1.79
C SER A 206 21.70 6.77 0.98
N ALA A 207 20.70 7.27 0.22
CA ALA A 207 19.88 6.43 -0.65
C ALA A 207 20.70 5.91 -1.85
N GLN A 208 20.42 4.69 -2.27
CA GLN A 208 21.01 4.08 -3.45
C GLN A 208 20.06 4.26 -4.65
N LEU A 209 20.45 5.09 -5.63
CA LEU A 209 19.64 5.42 -6.81
C LEU A 209 20.30 4.92 -8.10
N ASP A 210 21.18 3.92 -8.00
CA ASP A 210 21.95 3.45 -9.14
C ASP A 210 21.04 2.92 -10.26
N GLY A 211 21.16 3.50 -11.45
CA GLY A 211 20.31 3.17 -12.58
C GLY A 211 18.86 3.62 -12.47
N ALA A 212 18.48 4.36 -11.44
CA ALA A 212 17.13 4.89 -11.28
C ALA A 212 16.80 5.92 -12.36
N ARG A 213 15.51 6.09 -12.63
CA ARG A 213 14.99 7.10 -13.55
C ARG A 213 14.32 8.22 -12.77
N LEU A 214 14.93 9.39 -12.78
CA LEU A 214 14.43 10.60 -12.14
C LEU A 214 13.96 11.64 -13.18
N SER A 215 13.78 11.23 -14.44
CA SER A 215 13.47 12.17 -15.53
C SER A 215 12.19 12.96 -15.23
N GLN A 216 12.26 14.29 -15.46
CA GLN A 216 11.14 15.23 -15.26
C GLN A 216 10.62 15.31 -13.81
N ALA A 217 11.28 14.72 -12.83
CA ALA A 217 10.89 14.80 -11.42
C ALA A 217 11.37 16.11 -10.77
N SER A 218 10.67 16.55 -9.73
CA SER A 218 11.00 17.74 -8.95
C SER A 218 11.60 17.37 -7.59
N PHE A 219 12.78 17.95 -7.26
CA PHE A 219 13.52 17.73 -6.01
C PHE A 219 13.80 19.03 -5.26
N GLY A 220 12.90 20.00 -5.34
CA GLY A 220 13.07 21.27 -4.66
C GLY A 220 13.30 21.08 -3.15
N ARG A 221 14.47 21.54 -2.64
CA ARG A 221 14.92 21.38 -1.24
C ARG A 221 15.12 19.93 -0.76
N ALA A 222 15.07 18.93 -1.63
CA ALA A 222 15.41 17.55 -1.28
C ALA A 222 16.88 17.43 -0.86
N VAL A 223 17.19 16.45 -0.01
CA VAL A 223 18.53 16.21 0.52
C VAL A 223 19.12 14.95 -0.11
N PHE A 224 20.31 15.07 -0.72
CA PHE A 224 21.03 13.98 -1.40
C PHE A 224 22.41 13.72 -0.78
N THR A 225 22.63 14.09 0.47
CA THR A 225 23.90 13.84 1.14
C THR A 225 24.23 12.36 1.06
N ASP A 226 25.44 12.02 0.57
CA ASP A 226 25.94 10.64 0.41
C ASP A 226 25.06 9.71 -0.45
N ALA A 227 24.10 10.22 -1.19
CA ALA A 227 23.30 9.40 -2.12
C ALA A 227 24.15 8.92 -3.31
N SER A 228 23.93 7.66 -3.74
CA SER A 228 24.55 7.13 -4.97
C SER A 228 23.68 7.43 -6.18
N LEU A 229 24.28 8.04 -7.23
CA LEU A 229 23.60 8.42 -8.47
C LEU A 229 24.25 7.77 -9.71
N ARG A 230 24.89 6.62 -9.55
CA ARG A 230 25.58 5.96 -10.67
C ARG A 230 24.59 5.53 -11.74
N ARG A 231 24.82 5.93 -13.00
CA ARG A 231 23.96 5.61 -14.15
C ARG A 231 22.50 6.10 -13.98
N THR A 232 22.25 7.02 -13.08
CA THR A 232 20.93 7.60 -12.84
C THR A 232 20.55 8.53 -13.99
N ASP A 233 19.34 8.38 -14.51
CA ASP A 233 18.78 9.26 -15.56
C ASP A 233 18.08 10.45 -14.91
N ILE A 234 18.70 11.64 -15.00
CA ILE A 234 18.17 12.89 -14.44
C ILE A 234 17.71 13.88 -15.52
N ARG A 235 17.41 13.41 -16.75
CA ARG A 235 16.98 14.28 -17.85
C ARG A 235 15.70 15.04 -17.49
N GLY A 236 15.73 16.35 -17.66
CA GLY A 236 14.60 17.22 -17.34
C GLY A 236 14.27 17.33 -15.87
N ALA A 237 15.03 16.70 -14.97
CA ALA A 237 14.78 16.79 -13.53
C ALA A 237 15.11 18.19 -13.00
N ASP A 238 14.31 18.67 -12.05
CA ASP A 238 14.60 19.91 -11.33
C ASP A 238 15.25 19.61 -9.98
N LEU A 239 16.57 19.69 -9.95
CA LEU A 239 17.43 19.55 -8.78
C LEU A 239 17.96 20.92 -8.31
N SER A 240 17.49 22.06 -8.86
CA SER A 240 18.05 23.39 -8.62
C SER A 240 18.08 23.81 -7.15
N GLY A 241 17.10 23.33 -6.37
CA GLY A 241 17.02 23.57 -4.92
C GLY A 241 17.51 22.40 -4.05
N ALA A 242 18.02 21.34 -4.65
CA ALA A 242 18.52 20.18 -3.91
C ALA A 242 19.78 20.50 -3.09
N ARG A 243 19.92 19.80 -1.97
CA ARG A 243 21.03 19.99 -1.00
C ARG A 243 21.89 18.73 -0.93
N GLY A 244 23.16 18.91 -0.55
CA GLY A 244 24.07 17.79 -0.35
C GLY A 244 24.57 17.12 -1.63
N LEU A 245 24.21 17.65 -2.82
CA LEU A 245 24.73 17.18 -4.09
C LEU A 245 26.18 17.67 -4.31
N THR A 246 27.02 16.78 -4.78
CA THR A 246 28.40 17.06 -5.17
C THR A 246 28.59 16.88 -6.68
N GLN A 247 29.65 17.50 -7.25
CA GLN A 247 30.00 17.28 -8.66
C GLN A 247 30.34 15.81 -8.94
N THR A 248 30.92 15.09 -7.97
CA THR A 248 31.24 13.68 -8.10
C THR A 248 29.99 12.84 -8.31
N GLN A 249 28.92 13.06 -7.50
CA GLN A 249 27.63 12.36 -7.68
C GLN A 249 27.01 12.68 -9.05
N ILE A 250 26.95 13.97 -9.42
CA ILE A 250 26.34 14.40 -10.69
C ILE A 250 27.12 13.87 -11.91
N SER A 251 28.45 13.74 -11.82
CA SER A 251 29.26 13.19 -12.93
C SER A 251 28.99 11.70 -13.19
N GLN A 252 28.44 10.97 -12.22
CA GLN A 252 28.04 9.56 -12.33
C GLN A 252 26.62 9.39 -12.91
N ALA A 253 25.81 10.42 -12.85
CA ALA A 253 24.48 10.49 -13.48
C ALA A 253 24.59 11.01 -14.92
N CYS A 254 23.48 10.95 -15.67
CA CYS A 254 23.38 11.61 -16.96
C CYS A 254 22.09 12.44 -17.06
N GLY A 255 22.18 13.58 -17.73
CA GLY A 255 21.06 14.49 -17.93
C GLY A 255 21.04 15.08 -19.33
N ASP A 256 20.36 16.19 -19.49
CA ASP A 256 20.25 16.94 -20.75
C ASP A 256 20.22 18.45 -20.49
N SER A 257 19.96 19.24 -21.53
CA SER A 257 19.91 20.70 -21.44
C SER A 257 18.71 21.21 -20.62
N SER A 258 17.70 20.39 -20.37
CA SER A 258 16.53 20.73 -19.54
C SER A 258 16.71 20.39 -18.06
N THR A 259 17.76 19.63 -17.72
CA THR A 259 18.12 19.30 -16.34
C THR A 259 18.56 20.55 -15.57
N ARG A 260 17.92 20.85 -14.44
CA ARG A 260 18.25 21.99 -13.59
C ARG A 260 19.05 21.53 -12.37
N LEU A 261 20.23 22.07 -12.18
CA LEU A 261 21.14 21.73 -11.09
C LEU A 261 21.35 22.92 -10.12
N PRO A 262 21.77 22.66 -8.89
CA PRO A 262 22.30 23.69 -7.99
C PRO A 262 23.44 24.47 -8.65
N ARG A 263 23.65 25.73 -8.21
CA ARG A 263 24.72 26.57 -8.73
C ARG A 263 26.09 25.89 -8.59
N GLY A 264 26.90 25.98 -9.64
CA GLY A 264 28.26 25.44 -9.66
C GLY A 264 28.37 23.95 -10.02
N LEU A 265 27.26 23.25 -10.24
CA LEU A 265 27.27 21.88 -10.73
C LEU A 265 26.95 21.84 -12.23
N SER A 266 27.55 20.86 -12.92
CA SER A 266 27.33 20.64 -14.36
C SER A 266 27.03 19.16 -14.63
N VAL A 267 26.07 18.93 -15.53
CA VAL A 267 25.64 17.58 -15.90
C VAL A 267 26.37 17.07 -17.14
N ARG A 268 26.61 15.76 -17.15
CA ARG A 268 27.05 15.03 -18.33
C ARG A 268 25.82 14.65 -19.18
N SER A 269 25.87 14.89 -20.49
CA SER A 269 24.81 14.45 -21.40
C SER A 269 24.71 12.92 -21.44
N CYS A 270 23.46 12.41 -21.41
CA CYS A 270 23.17 11.00 -21.71
C CYS A 270 23.49 10.74 -23.18
N GLY A 271 24.71 10.25 -23.45
CA GLY A 271 25.09 9.86 -24.81
C GLY A 271 24.31 8.63 -25.27
N SER A 272 24.03 8.57 -26.57
CA SER A 272 23.32 7.46 -27.23
C SER A 272 24.05 6.09 -27.17
N ARG A 273 25.22 6.00 -26.57
CA ARG A 273 26.07 4.80 -26.49
C ARG A 273 26.29 4.23 -25.08
N GLY A 274 25.55 4.63 -24.05
CA GLY A 274 25.85 4.27 -22.67
C GLY A 274 24.73 3.64 -21.85
N MET A 275 23.52 3.59 -22.34
CA MET A 275 22.48 2.84 -21.61
C MET A 275 22.58 1.36 -21.95
N VAL A 276 23.38 0.63 -21.18
CA VAL A 276 23.15 -0.80 -21.02
C VAL A 276 21.75 -0.91 -20.44
N ARG A 277 20.82 -1.42 -21.24
CA ARG A 277 19.46 -1.73 -20.79
C ARG A 277 19.61 -2.63 -19.56
N MET A 278 19.34 -2.11 -18.37
CA MET A 278 19.30 -2.96 -17.18
C MET A 278 18.29 -4.06 -17.45
N PRO A 279 18.57 -5.31 -17.10
CA PRO A 279 17.59 -6.37 -17.21
C PRO A 279 16.31 -5.91 -16.47
N SER A 280 15.18 -6.16 -17.08
CA SER A 280 13.89 -5.92 -16.43
C SER A 280 13.91 -6.58 -15.06
N PRO A 281 13.40 -5.96 -14.00
CA PRO A 281 13.26 -6.64 -12.73
C PRO A 281 12.58 -7.97 -12.94
N PRO A 282 12.96 -9.01 -12.18
CA PRO A 282 12.28 -10.29 -12.25
C PRO A 282 10.77 -10.05 -12.11
N ALA A 283 9.98 -10.70 -12.94
CA ALA A 283 8.54 -10.63 -12.81
C ALA A 283 8.16 -11.02 -11.37
N PRO A 284 7.24 -10.28 -10.73
CA PRO A 284 6.73 -10.69 -9.43
C PRO A 284 6.27 -12.13 -9.48
N PRO A 285 6.46 -12.92 -8.41
CA PRO A 285 5.98 -14.28 -8.37
C PRO A 285 4.51 -14.31 -8.77
N ALA A 286 4.15 -15.24 -9.66
CA ALA A 286 2.77 -15.40 -10.07
C ALA A 286 1.92 -15.67 -8.82
N PRO A 287 0.76 -15.03 -8.68
CA PRO A 287 -0.14 -15.35 -7.59
C PRO A 287 -0.43 -16.84 -7.58
N PRO A 288 -0.56 -17.47 -6.41
CA PRO A 288 -0.89 -18.89 -6.32
C PRO A 288 -2.11 -19.19 -7.17
N ALA A 289 -2.03 -20.25 -7.98
CA ALA A 289 -3.13 -20.67 -8.84
C ALA A 289 -4.38 -20.90 -7.98
N ALA A 290 -5.51 -20.33 -8.40
CA ALA A 290 -6.78 -20.60 -7.76
C ALA A 290 -7.00 -22.11 -7.64
N PRO A 291 -7.46 -22.63 -6.50
CA PRO A 291 -7.73 -24.06 -6.36
C PRO A 291 -8.70 -24.50 -7.46
N SER A 292 -8.29 -25.53 -8.20
CA SER A 292 -9.12 -26.11 -9.26
C SER A 292 -10.48 -26.54 -8.69
N PRO A 293 -11.59 -26.27 -9.35
CA PRO A 293 -12.89 -26.75 -8.89
C PRO A 293 -12.84 -28.27 -8.79
N ARG A 294 -13.15 -28.81 -7.60
CA ARG A 294 -13.30 -30.25 -7.41
C ARG A 294 -14.34 -30.74 -8.43
N ARG A 295 -13.93 -31.68 -9.29
CA ARG A 295 -14.90 -32.43 -10.10
C ARG A 295 -15.70 -33.28 -9.12
N ASP A 296 -16.96 -32.94 -8.96
CA ASP A 296 -17.92 -33.85 -8.33
C ASP A 296 -17.97 -35.11 -9.19
N ILE A 297 -17.43 -36.19 -8.66
CA ILE A 297 -17.62 -37.52 -9.24
C ILE A 297 -19.04 -37.90 -8.87
N ALA A 298 -19.99 -37.62 -9.78
CA ALA A 298 -21.33 -38.19 -9.71
C ALA A 298 -21.17 -39.71 -9.83
N SER A 299 -21.29 -40.41 -8.72
CA SER A 299 -21.46 -41.85 -8.70
C SER A 299 -22.79 -42.19 -9.37
N ALA A 300 -22.68 -42.70 -10.59
CA ALA A 300 -23.79 -43.38 -11.21
C ALA A 300 -23.90 -44.76 -10.57
N ASP A 301 -24.80 -44.89 -9.60
CA ASP A 301 -25.33 -46.22 -9.23
C ASP A 301 -26.59 -46.43 -10.05
N ARG A 302 -26.46 -47.29 -11.05
CA ARG A 302 -27.57 -48.07 -11.65
C ARG A 302 -27.44 -49.49 -11.14
N HIS A 303 -28.34 -49.88 -10.29
CA HIS A 303 -29.07 -51.16 -10.35
C HIS A 303 -30.08 -51.21 -9.21
#